data_00835c3bc8558c91d4f01d926bbf5a5c
#
_entry.id   00835c3bc8558c91d4f01d926bbf5a5c
#
_cell.length_a   1.000
_cell.length_b   1.000
_cell.length_c   1.000
_cell.angle_alpha   90.00
_cell.angle_beta   90.00
_cell.angle_gamma   90.00
#
_symmetry.space_group_name_H-M   'P 1'
#
loop_
_entity.id
_entity.type
_entity.pdbx_description
1 polymer ?
#
loop_
_entity_poly.entity_id
_entity_poly.type
_entity_poly.pdbx_seq_one_letter_code
_entity_poly.pdbx_strand_id
1 'polypeptide(L)'
;MLKTSHQIDRFLKPGKRVHLVGIGGVSMRPLGLVLKGMGMLVTGSDMNASVSTDELIAKGIDVAIGHRAENIQGADCVIRTAAAHNDNPEIAAARAAGIPVFERAQAWGEIMKSYKNAICISGTHGKTTTTSMVTHIMMEAKQDPTVMIGGYLPLLHAGHRVGHGDTIILESCEYCDSFLNFFPTLAVVLNIEEDHLDYFKDLNDIEKSFHKFAEIATSGILANGDDPNTVDAMKGLHFTSFGLCESNDIHVENITDDYRSYDVICDGEYYCHLNLGVVGKHNAINALAAAGTAWMLGVPGEITARGLASFHGAGRRLEFKGQFNGADIYDDYAHHPGELAATIEAVRTMNYNRIVLAFQPHTYSRTHALFEDFVRELKKPDVVVLAEIYAARERNTVGISSADLAEQVPGSVFCETLPEVTEWLRGHAQPGDIVLTVGAGDIYRAGEALLK
;
A
#
# COMPACT_ATOMS: atom_id res chain seq x y z
N MET A 1 21.82 15.55 2.90
CA MET A 1 21.11 16.26 4.00
C MET A 1 20.68 15.27 5.10
N LEU A 2 21.65 14.66 5.81
CA LEU A 2 21.42 13.63 6.85
C LEU A 2 21.39 14.17 8.29
N LYS A 3 21.08 15.46 8.51
CA LYS A 3 21.31 16.11 9.82
C LYS A 3 20.08 16.31 10.72
N THR A 4 18.87 15.96 10.30
CA THR A 4 17.65 16.22 11.10
C THR A 4 17.07 14.97 11.79
N SER A 5 17.45 13.76 11.39
CA SER A 5 16.97 12.52 12.01
C SER A 5 17.47 12.32 13.47
N HIS A 6 18.61 12.90 13.84
CA HIS A 6 19.20 12.73 15.18
C HIS A 6 18.57 13.57 16.31
N GLN A 7 17.48 14.29 16.05
CA GLN A 7 16.83 15.11 17.08
C GLN A 7 15.49 14.56 17.56
N ILE A 8 14.80 13.75 16.75
CA ILE A 8 13.45 13.25 17.10
C ILE A 8 13.50 12.27 18.29
N ASP A 9 14.58 11.51 18.44
CA ASP A 9 14.83 10.58 19.55
C ASP A 9 14.68 11.21 20.94
N ARG A 10 14.93 12.53 21.06
CA ARG A 10 14.79 13.29 22.31
C ARG A 10 13.33 13.51 22.69
N PHE A 11 12.41 13.45 21.72
CA PHE A 11 11.01 13.75 21.90
C PHE A 11 10.13 12.50 21.92
N LEU A 12 10.59 11.37 21.36
CA LEU A 12 9.84 10.11 21.40
C LEU A 12 10.23 9.28 22.63
N LYS A 13 9.93 9.82 23.81
CA LYS A 13 10.21 9.18 25.12
C LYS A 13 8.98 9.22 26.01
N PRO A 14 8.81 8.22 26.92
CA PRO A 14 7.71 8.21 27.89
C PRO A 14 7.55 9.55 28.63
N GLY A 15 6.32 10.02 28.77
CA GLY A 15 5.98 11.29 29.42
C GLY A 15 6.09 12.53 28.53
N LYS A 16 6.69 12.45 27.34
CA LYS A 16 6.71 13.55 26.37
C LYS A 16 5.35 13.75 25.72
N ARG A 17 4.98 15.01 25.50
CA ARG A 17 3.75 15.39 24.80
C ARG A 17 4.02 15.55 23.30
N VAL A 18 3.39 14.70 22.50
CA VAL A 18 3.52 14.68 21.05
C VAL A 18 2.18 15.06 20.43
N HIS A 19 2.16 16.09 19.58
CA HIS A 19 0.97 16.50 18.85
C HIS A 19 1.03 16.04 17.38
N LEU A 20 -0.03 15.37 16.90
CA LEU A 20 -0.09 14.81 15.55
C LEU A 20 -1.06 15.62 14.67
N VAL A 21 -0.55 16.28 13.63
CA VAL A 21 -1.35 17.03 12.66
C VAL A 21 -1.82 16.13 11.53
N GLY A 22 -3.13 15.99 11.33
CA GLY A 22 -3.77 15.03 10.42
C GLY A 22 -3.83 13.63 11.03
N ILE A 23 -4.16 13.53 12.32
CA ILE A 23 -4.07 12.29 13.11
C ILE A 23 -5.01 11.19 12.62
N GLY A 24 -6.14 11.51 11.96
CA GLY A 24 -7.09 10.55 11.41
C GLY A 24 -6.60 9.84 10.14
N GLY A 25 -5.48 10.28 9.55
CA GLY A 25 -4.90 9.68 8.35
C GLY A 25 -4.46 8.23 8.54
N VAL A 26 -4.49 7.43 7.44
CA VAL A 26 -4.26 5.97 7.42
C VAL A 26 -3.01 5.55 8.20
N SER A 27 -1.89 6.28 8.06
CA SER A 27 -0.64 5.95 8.75
C SER A 27 -0.32 6.88 9.93
N MET A 28 -1.09 7.95 10.14
CA MET A 28 -0.98 8.82 11.32
C MET A 28 -1.72 8.23 12.53
N ARG A 29 -2.92 7.63 12.30
CA ARG A 29 -3.69 6.94 13.33
C ARG A 29 -2.89 5.84 14.03
N PRO A 30 -2.28 4.86 13.32
CA PRO A 30 -1.43 3.86 13.96
C PRO A 30 -0.23 4.47 14.68
N LEU A 31 0.39 5.51 14.11
CA LEU A 31 1.48 6.22 14.78
C LEU A 31 1.06 6.76 16.15
N GLY A 32 -0.10 7.41 16.22
CA GLY A 32 -0.65 7.93 17.49
C GLY A 32 -0.85 6.82 18.54
N LEU A 33 -1.35 5.67 18.12
CA LEU A 33 -1.57 4.52 19.01
C LEU A 33 -0.25 3.89 19.48
N VAL A 34 0.74 3.75 18.59
CA VAL A 34 2.08 3.24 18.94
C VAL A 34 2.77 4.19 19.93
N LEU A 35 2.79 5.49 19.65
CA LEU A 35 3.39 6.48 20.54
C LEU A 35 2.72 6.50 21.92
N LYS A 36 1.40 6.35 21.97
CA LYS A 36 0.66 6.22 23.24
C LYS A 36 1.05 4.91 23.97
N GLY A 37 1.12 3.80 23.26
CA GLY A 37 1.59 2.51 23.80
C GLY A 37 3.01 2.57 24.36
N MET A 38 3.87 3.41 23.77
CA MET A 38 5.23 3.70 24.26
C MET A 38 5.26 4.66 25.45
N GLY A 39 4.11 5.09 25.96
CA GLY A 39 4.00 5.94 27.16
C GLY A 39 4.07 7.44 26.93
N MET A 40 3.89 7.91 25.70
CA MET A 40 3.83 9.35 25.38
C MET A 40 2.43 9.90 25.64
N LEU A 41 2.35 11.20 25.92
CA LEU A 41 1.10 11.96 26.01
C LEU A 41 0.76 12.44 24.59
N VAL A 42 -0.10 11.66 23.89
CA VAL A 42 -0.45 11.95 22.50
C VAL A 42 -1.70 12.82 22.44
N THR A 43 -1.62 13.90 21.67
CA THR A 43 -2.75 14.71 21.22
C THR A 43 -2.72 14.81 19.70
N GLY A 44 -3.78 15.26 19.07
CA GLY A 44 -3.74 15.49 17.63
C GLY A 44 -4.91 16.31 17.12
N SER A 45 -4.86 16.61 15.83
CA SER A 45 -5.91 17.33 15.12
C SER A 45 -6.19 16.70 13.77
N ASP A 46 -7.40 16.85 13.29
CA ASP A 46 -7.77 16.53 11.91
C ASP A 46 -8.74 17.58 11.36
N MET A 47 -8.76 17.74 10.03
CA MET A 47 -9.67 18.70 9.38
C MET A 47 -11.13 18.35 9.65
N ASN A 48 -11.47 17.06 9.58
CA ASN A 48 -12.83 16.55 9.67
C ASN A 48 -12.95 15.43 10.71
N ALA A 49 -14.11 15.36 11.35
CA ALA A 49 -14.50 14.20 12.15
C ALA A 49 -14.66 12.97 11.25
N SER A 50 -14.23 11.81 11.72
CA SER A 50 -14.28 10.56 11.00
C SER A 50 -14.30 9.38 11.98
N VAL A 51 -14.63 8.18 11.47
CA VAL A 51 -14.52 6.94 12.27
C VAL A 51 -13.12 6.78 12.87
N SER A 52 -12.08 7.18 12.13
CA SER A 52 -10.69 7.14 12.63
C SER A 52 -10.44 8.07 13.81
N THR A 53 -10.99 9.29 13.79
CA THR A 53 -10.87 10.23 14.91
C THR A 53 -11.67 9.75 16.12
N ASP A 54 -12.86 9.18 15.90
CA ASP A 54 -13.71 8.64 16.97
C ASP A 54 -13.05 7.46 17.68
N GLU A 55 -12.42 6.55 16.90
CA GLU A 55 -11.64 5.45 17.48
C GLU A 55 -10.47 5.92 18.35
N LEU A 56 -9.75 6.97 17.92
CA LEU A 56 -8.65 7.54 18.69
C LEU A 56 -9.13 8.15 19.99
N ILE A 57 -10.26 8.88 19.95
CA ILE A 57 -10.90 9.46 21.14
C ILE A 57 -11.34 8.33 22.09
N ALA A 58 -12.00 7.29 21.58
CA ALA A 58 -12.40 6.13 22.38
C ALA A 58 -11.20 5.40 23.03
N LYS A 59 -10.03 5.45 22.40
CA LYS A 59 -8.77 4.97 22.98
C LYS A 59 -8.06 5.99 23.88
N GLY A 60 -8.70 7.13 24.20
CA GLY A 60 -8.21 8.12 25.13
C GLY A 60 -7.08 8.98 24.55
N ILE A 61 -7.07 9.28 23.26
CA ILE A 61 -6.26 10.31 22.62
C ILE A 61 -7.15 11.54 22.44
N ASP A 62 -6.66 12.71 22.88
CA ASP A 62 -7.37 13.98 22.70
C ASP A 62 -7.20 14.46 21.25
N VAL A 63 -8.31 14.54 20.51
CA VAL A 63 -8.34 14.90 19.08
C VAL A 63 -9.19 16.16 18.87
N ALA A 64 -8.56 17.22 18.39
CA ALA A 64 -9.23 18.44 17.97
C ALA A 64 -9.71 18.35 16.51
N ILE A 65 -10.96 18.75 16.25
CA ILE A 65 -11.46 18.91 14.88
C ILE A 65 -11.25 20.34 14.42
N GLY A 66 -10.61 20.48 13.25
CA GLY A 66 -10.13 21.75 12.72
C GLY A 66 -8.74 22.12 13.22
N HIS A 67 -7.92 22.68 12.33
CA HIS A 67 -6.55 23.10 12.64
C HIS A 67 -6.55 24.51 13.22
N ARG A 68 -6.01 24.67 14.44
CA ARG A 68 -5.87 25.94 15.14
C ARG A 68 -4.55 26.00 15.91
N ALA A 69 -3.96 27.19 15.99
CA ALA A 69 -2.68 27.41 16.68
C ALA A 69 -2.66 26.92 18.14
N GLU A 70 -3.82 26.97 18.81
CA GLU A 70 -3.97 26.60 20.23
C GLU A 70 -3.86 25.08 20.44
N ASN A 71 -4.10 24.27 19.42
CA ASN A 71 -4.08 22.80 19.53
C ASN A 71 -2.72 22.25 19.95
N ILE A 72 -1.63 22.95 19.62
CA ILE A 72 -0.25 22.53 19.96
C ILE A 72 0.22 22.95 21.36
N GLN A 73 -0.67 23.57 22.17
CA GLN A 73 -0.27 24.12 23.47
C GLN A 73 0.29 23.01 24.38
N GLY A 74 1.51 23.24 24.87
CA GLY A 74 2.23 22.32 25.74
C GLY A 74 2.85 21.09 25.01
N ALA A 75 2.83 21.04 23.69
CA ALA A 75 3.52 20.00 22.94
C ALA A 75 5.05 20.15 23.03
N ASP A 76 5.75 19.05 23.29
CA ASP A 76 7.22 18.99 23.20
C ASP A 76 7.68 18.93 21.72
N CYS A 77 6.89 18.30 20.87
CA CYS A 77 7.10 18.28 19.41
C CYS A 77 5.79 18.09 18.66
N VAL A 78 5.79 18.44 17.38
CA VAL A 78 4.71 18.23 16.43
C VAL A 78 5.16 17.25 15.36
N ILE A 79 4.31 16.29 15.01
CA ILE A 79 4.51 15.38 13.89
C ILE A 79 3.39 15.60 12.88
N ARG A 80 3.74 15.83 11.62
CA ARG A 80 2.76 16.13 10.58
C ARG A 80 2.64 15.02 9.53
N THR A 81 1.47 14.91 8.93
CA THR A 81 1.31 14.23 7.64
C THR A 81 1.89 15.08 6.51
N ALA A 82 2.34 14.45 5.43
CA ALA A 82 2.81 15.17 4.23
C ALA A 82 1.72 16.07 3.61
N ALA A 83 0.44 15.77 3.87
CA ALA A 83 -0.70 16.58 3.40
C ALA A 83 -0.85 17.92 4.14
N ALA A 84 -0.25 18.07 5.31
CA ALA A 84 -0.27 19.33 6.07
C ALA A 84 0.93 20.20 5.67
N HIS A 85 0.69 21.26 4.91
CA HIS A 85 1.75 22.15 4.41
C HIS A 85 2.18 23.18 5.46
N ASN A 86 3.18 24.00 5.11
CA ASN A 86 3.81 24.94 6.03
C ASN A 86 2.91 26.09 6.46
N ASP A 87 1.85 26.38 5.75
CA ASP A 87 0.80 27.37 6.02
C ASP A 87 -0.29 26.87 6.98
N ASN A 88 -0.26 25.58 7.35
CA ASN A 88 -1.14 25.03 8.38
C ASN A 88 -0.91 25.80 9.68
N PRO A 89 -1.99 26.32 10.36
CA PRO A 89 -1.86 27.19 11.53
C PRO A 89 -1.12 26.53 12.70
N GLU A 90 -1.22 25.22 12.88
CA GLU A 90 -0.51 24.48 13.94
C GLU A 90 0.99 24.38 13.63
N ILE A 91 1.35 24.11 12.37
CA ILE A 91 2.75 24.03 11.94
C ILE A 91 3.40 25.41 12.02
N ALA A 92 2.69 26.45 11.57
CA ALA A 92 3.17 27.84 11.66
C ALA A 92 3.38 28.27 13.13
N ALA A 93 2.42 27.95 14.01
CA ALA A 93 2.50 28.26 15.45
C ALA A 93 3.64 27.48 16.12
N ALA A 94 3.82 26.19 15.80
CA ALA A 94 4.92 25.39 16.36
C ALA A 94 6.28 25.99 16.01
N ARG A 95 6.48 26.38 14.74
CA ARG A 95 7.72 27.02 14.31
C ARG A 95 7.96 28.36 14.98
N ALA A 96 6.92 29.19 15.11
CA ALA A 96 7.00 30.49 15.80
C ALA A 96 7.35 30.32 17.29
N ALA A 97 6.87 29.26 17.94
CA ALA A 97 7.16 28.92 19.32
C ALA A 97 8.48 28.15 19.52
N GLY A 98 9.22 27.85 18.45
CA GLY A 98 10.45 27.03 18.52
C GLY A 98 10.20 25.55 18.84
N ILE A 99 8.96 25.06 18.71
CA ILE A 99 8.61 23.65 18.89
C ILE A 99 9.03 22.91 17.62
N PRO A 100 9.83 21.82 17.70
CA PRO A 100 10.28 21.10 16.54
C PRO A 100 9.12 20.38 15.83
N VAL A 101 9.15 20.44 14.49
CA VAL A 101 8.16 19.80 13.61
C VAL A 101 8.86 18.73 12.81
N PHE A 102 8.35 17.50 12.90
CA PHE A 102 8.87 16.33 12.21
C PHE A 102 7.85 15.78 11.21
N GLU A 103 8.36 15.07 10.21
CA GLU A 103 7.54 14.29 9.30
C GLU A 103 7.14 12.94 9.95
N ARG A 104 5.98 12.43 9.58
CA ARG A 104 5.51 11.10 10.00
C ARG A 104 6.55 9.99 9.75
N ALA A 105 7.22 10.01 8.60
CA ALA A 105 8.22 9.01 8.24
C ALA A 105 9.43 9.02 9.19
N GLN A 106 9.85 10.20 9.67
CA GLN A 106 10.92 10.31 10.66
C GLN A 106 10.53 9.67 12.00
N ALA A 107 9.27 9.82 12.41
CA ALA A 107 8.78 9.20 13.64
C ALA A 107 8.73 7.67 13.52
N TRP A 108 8.23 7.13 12.42
CA TRP A 108 8.25 5.70 12.17
C TRP A 108 9.68 5.15 12.11
N GLY A 109 10.59 5.85 11.43
CA GLY A 109 12.00 5.47 11.39
C GLY A 109 12.64 5.42 12.78
N GLU A 110 12.34 6.36 13.68
CA GLU A 110 12.87 6.31 15.04
C GLU A 110 12.26 5.16 15.85
N ILE A 111 10.95 4.94 15.73
CA ILE A 111 10.25 3.84 16.41
C ILE A 111 10.84 2.48 16.03
N MET A 112 11.11 2.25 14.74
CA MET A 112 11.58 0.94 14.26
C MET A 112 12.97 0.58 14.79
N LYS A 113 13.81 1.52 15.20
CA LYS A 113 15.10 1.24 15.82
C LYS A 113 15.00 0.46 17.14
N SER A 114 13.83 0.47 17.78
CA SER A 114 13.58 -0.29 19.01
C SER A 114 13.19 -1.76 18.78
N TYR A 115 12.99 -2.16 17.53
CA TYR A 115 12.61 -3.52 17.17
C TYR A 115 13.83 -4.32 16.68
N LYS A 116 13.90 -5.59 17.06
CA LYS A 116 14.93 -6.51 16.59
C LYS A 116 14.79 -6.79 15.10
N ASN A 117 13.55 -6.97 14.64
CA ASN A 117 13.21 -7.23 13.26
C ASN A 117 12.35 -6.08 12.73
N ALA A 118 12.96 -5.17 11.99
CA ALA A 118 12.30 -4.06 11.31
C ALA A 118 12.21 -4.39 9.82
N ILE A 119 11.04 -4.84 9.37
CA ILE A 119 10.79 -5.30 8.00
C ILE A 119 10.12 -4.16 7.23
N CYS A 120 10.74 -3.71 6.16
CA CYS A 120 10.20 -2.68 5.27
C CYS A 120 9.90 -3.28 3.89
N ILE A 121 8.61 -3.31 3.53
CA ILE A 121 8.16 -3.80 2.22
C ILE A 121 7.99 -2.61 1.27
N SER A 122 8.81 -2.56 0.22
CA SER A 122 8.82 -1.50 -0.78
C SER A 122 8.66 -2.05 -2.19
N GLY A 123 8.43 -1.17 -3.14
CA GLY A 123 8.22 -1.47 -4.55
C GLY A 123 7.15 -0.56 -5.13
N THR A 124 7.09 -0.41 -6.43
CA THR A 124 6.03 0.36 -7.08
C THR A 124 4.67 -0.29 -6.82
N HIS A 125 4.59 -1.61 -6.97
CA HIS A 125 3.36 -2.41 -6.82
C HIS A 125 3.52 -3.54 -5.79
N GLY A 126 2.40 -4.07 -5.29
CA GLY A 126 2.37 -5.24 -4.40
C GLY A 126 2.62 -4.97 -2.93
N LYS A 127 3.05 -3.77 -2.52
CA LYS A 127 3.40 -3.41 -1.13
C LYS A 127 2.35 -3.85 -0.10
N THR A 128 1.12 -3.41 -0.26
CA THR A 128 -0.01 -3.70 0.66
C THR A 128 -0.26 -5.20 0.78
N THR A 129 -0.29 -5.91 -0.35
CA THR A 129 -0.53 -7.35 -0.38
C THR A 129 0.59 -8.11 0.30
N THR A 130 1.86 -7.83 -0.04
CA THR A 130 3.02 -8.50 0.57
C THR A 130 3.13 -8.19 2.06
N THR A 131 2.92 -6.94 2.49
CA THR A 131 2.89 -6.56 3.91
C THR A 131 1.81 -7.33 4.65
N SER A 132 0.63 -7.52 4.05
CA SER A 132 -0.46 -8.32 4.60
C SER A 132 -0.09 -9.79 4.70
N MET A 133 0.52 -10.38 3.68
CA MET A 133 0.98 -11.77 3.66
C MET A 133 2.05 -12.03 4.72
N VAL A 134 3.06 -11.16 4.84
CA VAL A 134 4.07 -11.23 5.91
C VAL A 134 3.40 -11.12 7.28
N THR A 135 2.39 -10.26 7.43
CA THR A 135 1.62 -10.14 8.66
C THR A 135 0.93 -11.46 9.03
N HIS A 136 0.27 -12.12 8.06
CA HIS A 136 -0.35 -13.43 8.29
C HIS A 136 0.66 -14.49 8.78
N ILE A 137 1.83 -14.55 8.14
CA ILE A 137 2.90 -15.47 8.55
C ILE A 137 3.37 -15.16 9.97
N MET A 138 3.65 -13.89 10.30
CA MET A 138 4.16 -13.52 11.63
C MET A 138 3.11 -13.69 12.74
N MET A 139 1.82 -13.52 12.43
CA MET A 139 0.72 -13.83 13.36
C MET A 139 0.60 -15.34 13.60
N GLU A 140 0.69 -16.17 12.54
CA GLU A 140 0.73 -17.64 12.66
C GLU A 140 1.96 -18.12 13.45
N ALA A 141 3.11 -17.46 13.25
CA ALA A 141 4.34 -17.68 14.00
C ALA A 141 4.27 -17.17 15.46
N LYS A 142 3.16 -16.56 15.89
CA LYS A 142 2.95 -16.00 17.23
C LYS A 142 3.99 -14.94 17.63
N GLN A 143 4.50 -14.20 16.66
CA GLN A 143 5.51 -13.16 16.88
C GLN A 143 4.94 -11.85 17.46
N ASP A 144 3.62 -11.71 17.55
CA ASP A 144 2.93 -10.51 18.05
C ASP A 144 3.43 -9.20 17.44
N PRO A 145 3.46 -9.05 16.08
CA PRO A 145 4.13 -7.94 15.43
C PRO A 145 3.36 -6.61 15.56
N THR A 146 4.09 -5.50 15.58
CA THR A 146 3.55 -4.18 15.24
C THR A 146 3.50 -4.05 13.72
N VAL A 147 2.36 -3.60 13.17
CA VAL A 147 2.12 -3.60 11.72
C VAL A 147 1.54 -2.27 11.27
N MET A 148 1.99 -1.77 10.11
CA MET A 148 1.38 -0.68 9.37
C MET A 148 1.24 -1.06 7.90
N ILE A 149 0.01 -1.13 7.42
CA ILE A 149 -0.38 -1.46 6.06
C ILE A 149 -1.11 -0.27 5.46
N GLY A 150 -0.91 0.00 4.18
CA GLY A 150 -1.58 1.08 3.45
C GLY A 150 -3.07 0.85 3.18
N GLY A 151 -3.59 -0.33 3.50
CA GLY A 151 -4.97 -0.75 3.29
C GLY A 151 -5.58 -1.46 4.49
N TYR A 152 -6.82 -1.92 4.35
CA TYR A 152 -7.52 -2.71 5.36
C TYR A 152 -7.14 -4.19 5.24
N LEU A 153 -6.76 -4.80 6.36
CA LEU A 153 -6.53 -6.25 6.45
C LEU A 153 -7.62 -6.92 7.31
N PRO A 154 -8.44 -7.81 6.75
CA PRO A 154 -9.52 -8.49 7.49
C PRO A 154 -9.04 -9.16 8.78
N LEU A 155 -7.90 -9.84 8.76
CA LEU A 155 -7.29 -10.48 9.94
C LEU A 155 -7.13 -9.53 11.13
N LEU A 156 -6.82 -8.27 10.88
CA LEU A 156 -6.60 -7.26 11.91
C LEU A 156 -7.84 -6.38 12.17
N HIS A 157 -8.88 -6.48 11.34
CA HIS A 157 -10.00 -5.53 11.27
C HIS A 157 -9.53 -4.06 11.16
N ALA A 158 -8.34 -3.83 10.61
CA ALA A 158 -7.71 -2.53 10.48
C ALA A 158 -6.55 -2.57 9.45
N GLY A 159 -5.99 -1.41 9.10
CA GLY A 159 -4.72 -1.30 8.37
C GLY A 159 -3.49 -1.29 9.29
N HIS A 160 -3.64 -1.60 10.58
CA HIS A 160 -2.54 -1.52 11.54
C HIS A 160 -2.77 -2.42 12.75
N ARG A 161 -1.67 -2.70 13.45
CA ARG A 161 -1.68 -3.40 14.73
C ARG A 161 -0.55 -2.86 15.60
N VAL A 162 -0.80 -2.68 16.89
CA VAL A 162 0.23 -2.45 17.89
C VAL A 162 0.47 -3.76 18.62
N GLY A 163 1.60 -4.41 18.35
CA GLY A 163 2.03 -5.64 18.99
C GLY A 163 3.04 -5.38 20.12
N HIS A 164 3.36 -6.44 20.86
CA HIS A 164 4.35 -6.41 21.94
C HIS A 164 5.59 -7.26 21.64
N GLY A 165 5.66 -7.83 20.43
CA GLY A 165 6.81 -8.62 20.00
C GLY A 165 7.95 -7.76 19.47
N ASP A 166 9.05 -8.43 19.14
CA ASP A 166 10.29 -7.80 18.65
C ASP A 166 10.27 -7.47 17.15
N THR A 167 9.11 -7.61 16.48
CA THR A 167 8.97 -7.45 15.03
C THR A 167 8.05 -6.29 14.70
N ILE A 168 8.51 -5.42 13.79
CA ILE A 168 7.69 -4.38 13.16
C ILE A 168 7.69 -4.58 11.64
N ILE A 169 6.51 -4.49 11.02
CA ILE A 169 6.30 -4.67 9.58
C ILE A 169 5.67 -3.38 9.04
N LEU A 170 6.38 -2.70 8.14
CA LEU A 170 5.94 -1.42 7.58
C LEU A 170 5.86 -1.49 6.05
N GLU A 171 4.71 -1.13 5.52
CA GLU A 171 4.59 -0.75 4.13
C GLU A 171 5.36 0.55 3.89
N SER A 172 6.32 0.52 2.94
CA SER A 172 7.34 1.56 2.77
C SER A 172 7.21 2.19 1.39
N CYS A 173 6.57 3.38 1.34
CA CYS A 173 6.31 4.10 0.11
C CYS A 173 7.53 4.95 -0.28
N GLU A 174 7.87 4.89 -1.56
CA GLU A 174 8.96 5.64 -2.20
C GLU A 174 8.63 7.13 -2.41
N TYR A 175 7.35 7.48 -2.47
CA TYR A 175 6.93 8.85 -2.78
C TYR A 175 7.55 9.88 -1.85
N CYS A 176 8.12 10.94 -2.45
CA CYS A 176 8.87 11.99 -1.76
C CYS A 176 10.04 11.45 -0.90
N ASP A 177 10.68 10.37 -1.33
CA ASP A 177 11.77 9.71 -0.59
C ASP A 177 11.41 9.37 0.86
N SER A 178 10.13 9.13 1.12
CA SER A 178 9.58 8.95 2.46
C SER A 178 10.22 7.76 3.19
N PHE A 179 10.45 6.64 2.47
CA PHE A 179 11.09 5.43 2.99
C PHE A 179 12.57 5.61 3.37
N LEU A 180 13.27 6.64 2.85
CA LEU A 180 14.65 6.95 3.24
C LEU A 180 14.77 7.47 4.69
N ASN A 181 13.66 7.73 5.35
CA ASN A 181 13.63 8.04 6.79
C ASN A 181 13.54 6.77 7.65
N PHE A 182 13.39 5.59 7.04
CA PHE A 182 13.26 4.32 7.75
C PHE A 182 14.63 3.69 8.01
N PHE A 183 14.69 2.80 8.99
CA PHE A 183 15.89 2.06 9.37
C PHE A 183 15.59 0.57 9.40
N PRO A 184 15.37 -0.07 8.22
CA PRO A 184 15.07 -1.48 8.16
C PRO A 184 16.23 -2.35 8.64
N THR A 185 15.93 -3.44 9.33
CA THR A 185 16.85 -4.57 9.44
C THR A 185 16.77 -5.42 8.17
N LEU A 186 15.56 -5.58 7.61
CA LEU A 186 15.32 -6.27 6.35
C LEU A 186 14.55 -5.36 5.39
N ALA A 187 15.16 -5.01 4.26
CA ALA A 187 14.52 -4.31 3.17
C ALA A 187 14.04 -5.31 2.11
N VAL A 188 12.77 -5.20 1.72
CA VAL A 188 12.18 -6.01 0.65
C VAL A 188 11.82 -5.09 -0.52
N VAL A 189 12.31 -5.40 -1.73
CA VAL A 189 12.05 -4.63 -2.95
C VAL A 189 11.34 -5.52 -3.95
N LEU A 190 10.06 -5.21 -4.23
CA LEU A 190 9.19 -6.08 -5.03
C LEU A 190 9.33 -5.85 -6.54
N ASN A 191 9.37 -4.60 -6.95
CA ASN A 191 9.49 -4.17 -8.35
C ASN A 191 9.73 -2.66 -8.39
N ILE A 192 10.26 -2.18 -9.52
CA ILE A 192 10.50 -0.76 -9.76
C ILE A 192 9.99 -0.38 -11.16
N GLU A 193 9.00 0.50 -11.21
CA GLU A 193 8.43 1.05 -12.44
C GLU A 193 8.31 2.57 -12.35
N GLU A 194 8.07 3.22 -13.48
CA GLU A 194 7.81 4.66 -13.50
C GLU A 194 6.47 4.98 -12.82
N ASP A 195 6.54 5.60 -11.66
CA ASP A 195 5.40 6.21 -10.96
C ASP A 195 5.87 7.48 -10.24
N HIS A 196 4.93 8.29 -9.77
CA HIS A 196 5.23 9.53 -9.03
C HIS A 196 6.15 10.50 -9.80
N LEU A 197 5.93 10.65 -11.12
CA LEU A 197 6.71 11.55 -11.98
C LEU A 197 6.45 13.05 -11.70
N ASP A 198 5.54 13.35 -10.78
CA ASP A 198 5.40 14.66 -10.14
C ASP A 198 6.53 14.97 -9.13
N TYR A 199 7.22 13.94 -8.65
CA TYR A 199 8.35 14.03 -7.72
C TYR A 199 9.66 13.56 -8.36
N PHE A 200 9.70 12.36 -8.93
CA PHE A 200 10.87 11.79 -9.60
C PHE A 200 10.97 12.29 -11.04
N LYS A 201 12.19 12.45 -11.54
CA LYS A 201 12.45 12.93 -12.90
C LYS A 201 12.22 11.85 -13.95
N ASP A 202 12.66 10.64 -13.66
CA ASP A 202 12.69 9.49 -14.56
C ASP A 202 12.92 8.20 -13.76
N LEU A 203 12.87 7.05 -14.44
CA LEU A 203 13.11 5.74 -13.85
C LEU A 203 14.47 5.65 -13.13
N ASN A 204 15.52 6.21 -13.69
CA ASN A 204 16.86 6.17 -13.08
C ASN A 204 16.93 6.95 -11.75
N ASP A 205 16.12 8.01 -11.60
CA ASP A 205 16.00 8.74 -10.33
C ASP A 205 15.26 7.88 -9.28
N ILE A 206 14.23 7.13 -9.71
CA ILE A 206 13.52 6.15 -8.88
C ILE A 206 14.47 5.03 -8.44
N GLU A 207 15.19 4.39 -9.37
CA GLU A 207 16.17 3.34 -9.08
C GLU A 207 17.21 3.77 -8.05
N LYS A 208 17.73 5.00 -8.19
CA LYS A 208 18.67 5.57 -7.21
C LYS A 208 18.06 5.75 -5.82
N SER A 209 16.78 6.07 -5.74
CA SER A 209 16.08 6.18 -4.46
C SER A 209 15.92 4.81 -3.80
N PHE A 210 15.53 3.77 -4.57
CA PHE A 210 15.46 2.40 -4.09
C PHE A 210 16.84 1.83 -3.69
N HIS A 211 17.89 2.14 -4.45
CA HIS A 211 19.26 1.79 -4.08
C HIS A 211 19.63 2.31 -2.69
N LYS A 212 19.41 3.62 -2.45
CA LYS A 212 19.67 4.25 -1.15
C LYS A 212 18.84 3.62 -0.03
N PHE A 213 17.58 3.28 -0.31
CA PHE A 213 16.73 2.61 0.66
C PHE A 213 17.26 1.22 1.01
N ALA A 214 17.65 0.41 0.02
CA ALA A 214 18.21 -0.91 0.24
C ALA A 214 19.55 -0.83 1.02
N GLU A 215 20.40 0.15 0.70
CA GLU A 215 21.69 0.37 1.38
C GLU A 215 21.55 0.64 2.89
N ILE A 216 20.39 1.15 3.35
CA ILE A 216 20.15 1.41 4.78
C ILE A 216 19.95 0.10 5.57
N ALA A 217 19.54 -0.98 4.92
CA ALA A 217 19.22 -2.24 5.59
C ALA A 217 20.44 -2.85 6.30
N THR A 218 20.24 -3.29 7.56
CA THR A 218 21.38 -3.71 8.41
C THR A 218 21.58 -5.22 8.49
N SER A 219 20.56 -6.04 8.16
CA SER A 219 20.64 -7.51 8.26
C SER A 219 20.44 -8.20 6.92
N GLY A 220 19.77 -7.57 5.94
CA GLY A 220 19.62 -8.16 4.62
C GLY A 220 18.72 -7.35 3.69
N ILE A 221 18.85 -7.66 2.42
CA ILE A 221 18.02 -7.16 1.33
C ILE A 221 17.42 -8.36 0.63
N LEU A 222 16.11 -8.36 0.42
CA LEU A 222 15.38 -9.31 -0.41
C LEU A 222 14.83 -8.56 -1.62
N ALA A 223 15.25 -8.90 -2.82
CA ALA A 223 14.90 -8.15 -4.03
C ALA A 223 14.45 -9.07 -5.17
N ASN A 224 13.51 -8.61 -5.98
CA ASN A 224 12.99 -9.37 -7.12
C ASN A 224 14.04 -9.45 -8.23
N GLY A 225 14.60 -10.66 -8.45
CA GLY A 225 15.60 -10.90 -9.49
C GLY A 225 15.02 -11.10 -10.88
N ASP A 226 13.69 -11.25 -11.01
CA ASP A 226 13.01 -11.32 -12.31
C ASP A 226 12.64 -9.91 -12.84
N ASP A 227 12.75 -8.86 -12.02
CA ASP A 227 12.48 -7.49 -12.43
C ASP A 227 13.79 -6.74 -12.78
N PRO A 228 14.04 -6.44 -14.08
CA PRO A 228 15.29 -5.84 -14.52
C PRO A 228 15.63 -4.52 -13.82
N ASN A 229 14.62 -3.67 -13.56
CA ASN A 229 14.82 -2.37 -12.92
C ASN A 229 15.23 -2.54 -11.44
N THR A 230 14.66 -3.54 -10.76
CA THR A 230 15.07 -3.90 -9.39
C THR A 230 16.51 -4.41 -9.38
N VAL A 231 16.87 -5.30 -10.31
CA VAL A 231 18.25 -5.79 -10.43
C VAL A 231 19.23 -4.65 -10.69
N ASP A 232 18.86 -3.70 -11.57
CA ASP A 232 19.68 -2.53 -11.87
C ASP A 232 19.83 -1.62 -10.65
N ALA A 233 18.76 -1.39 -9.90
CA ALA A 233 18.80 -0.62 -8.66
C ALA A 233 19.66 -1.28 -7.57
N MET A 234 19.76 -2.62 -7.54
CA MET A 234 20.56 -3.34 -6.54
C MET A 234 22.04 -3.52 -6.93
N LYS A 235 22.49 -3.02 -8.08
CA LYS A 235 23.89 -3.14 -8.51
C LYS A 235 24.88 -2.62 -7.45
N GLY A 236 25.84 -3.48 -7.09
CA GLY A 236 26.85 -3.18 -6.08
C GLY A 236 26.44 -3.48 -4.64
N LEU A 237 25.19 -3.85 -4.38
CA LEU A 237 24.73 -4.33 -3.09
C LEU A 237 24.71 -5.86 -3.06
N HIS A 238 24.91 -6.44 -1.89
CA HIS A 238 24.67 -7.87 -1.67
C HIS A 238 23.21 -8.07 -1.26
N PHE A 239 22.46 -8.85 -2.01
CA PHE A 239 21.06 -9.12 -1.75
C PHE A 239 20.72 -10.58 -2.03
N THR A 240 19.67 -11.09 -1.39
CA THR A 240 19.03 -12.36 -1.73
C THR A 240 17.99 -12.08 -2.80
N SER A 241 18.08 -12.76 -3.94
CA SER A 241 17.12 -12.63 -5.04
C SER A 241 15.92 -13.56 -4.84
N PHE A 242 14.74 -13.08 -5.21
CA PHE A 242 13.55 -13.93 -5.33
C PHE A 242 12.88 -13.71 -6.68
N GLY A 243 12.22 -14.74 -7.18
CA GLY A 243 11.50 -14.68 -8.46
C GLY A 243 10.99 -16.05 -8.90
N LEU A 244 10.24 -16.10 -10.00
CA LEU A 244 9.73 -17.34 -10.54
C LEU A 244 10.82 -18.14 -11.29
N CYS A 245 11.87 -17.44 -11.77
CA CYS A 245 12.97 -18.09 -12.48
C CYS A 245 13.90 -18.84 -11.51
N GLU A 246 14.31 -20.05 -11.88
CA GLU A 246 15.22 -20.91 -11.10
C GLU A 246 16.60 -20.29 -10.83
N SER A 247 16.95 -19.22 -11.54
CA SER A 247 18.21 -18.49 -11.33
C SER A 247 18.23 -17.64 -10.06
N ASN A 248 17.09 -17.46 -9.39
CA ASN A 248 17.00 -16.74 -8.14
C ASN A 248 17.36 -17.62 -6.94
N ASP A 249 17.91 -17.02 -5.88
CA ASP A 249 18.20 -17.71 -4.62
C ASP A 249 16.94 -18.30 -3.99
N ILE A 250 15.80 -17.58 -4.15
CA ILE A 250 14.47 -18.04 -3.76
C ILE A 250 13.60 -18.10 -5.00
N HIS A 251 13.20 -19.32 -5.38
CA HIS A 251 12.41 -19.54 -6.59
C HIS A 251 11.31 -20.58 -6.38
N VAL A 252 10.54 -20.82 -7.41
CA VAL A 252 9.41 -21.76 -7.39
C VAL A 252 9.70 -22.99 -8.25
N GLU A 253 9.21 -24.15 -7.78
CA GLU A 253 9.09 -25.38 -8.58
C GLU A 253 7.65 -25.87 -8.58
N ASN A 254 7.29 -26.73 -9.51
CA ASN A 254 5.97 -27.39 -9.60
C ASN A 254 4.79 -26.41 -9.57
N ILE A 255 4.95 -25.22 -10.18
CA ILE A 255 3.90 -24.19 -10.19
C ILE A 255 2.74 -24.59 -11.11
N THR A 256 1.52 -24.42 -10.61
CA THR A 256 0.28 -24.64 -11.38
C THR A 256 0.00 -23.48 -12.35
N ASP A 257 -0.75 -23.75 -13.43
CA ASP A 257 -1.10 -22.76 -14.47
C ASP A 257 -1.86 -21.54 -13.93
N ASP A 258 -2.59 -21.72 -12.81
CA ASP A 258 -3.33 -20.65 -12.12
C ASP A 258 -2.49 -19.91 -11.07
N TYR A 259 -1.20 -20.26 -10.93
CA TYR A 259 -0.25 -19.66 -9.99
C TYR A 259 -0.62 -19.82 -8.50
N ARG A 260 -1.51 -20.74 -8.15
CA ARG A 260 -1.99 -20.88 -6.77
C ARG A 260 -1.25 -21.91 -5.94
N SER A 261 -0.63 -22.89 -6.60
CA SER A 261 0.04 -24.01 -5.93
C SER A 261 1.44 -24.19 -6.49
N TYR A 262 2.45 -24.20 -5.61
CA TYR A 262 3.85 -24.37 -5.98
C TYR A 262 4.73 -24.67 -4.77
N ASP A 263 5.90 -25.23 -5.05
CA ASP A 263 6.96 -25.45 -4.10
C ASP A 263 7.89 -24.24 -4.05
N VAL A 264 8.31 -23.83 -2.86
CA VAL A 264 9.30 -22.77 -2.64
C VAL A 264 10.64 -23.40 -2.33
N ILE A 265 11.64 -23.05 -3.12
CA ILE A 265 13.03 -23.44 -2.96
C ILE A 265 13.80 -22.23 -2.45
N CYS A 266 14.58 -22.38 -1.39
CA CYS A 266 15.42 -21.34 -0.82
C CYS A 266 16.86 -21.84 -0.75
N ASP A 267 17.79 -21.15 -1.40
CA ASP A 267 19.21 -21.51 -1.45
C ASP A 267 19.45 -22.99 -1.86
N GLY A 268 18.66 -23.44 -2.85
CA GLY A 268 18.72 -24.79 -3.40
C GLY A 268 18.05 -25.88 -2.57
N GLU A 269 17.43 -25.53 -1.43
CA GLU A 269 16.73 -26.50 -0.57
C GLU A 269 15.23 -26.24 -0.54
N TYR A 270 14.43 -27.30 -0.50
CA TYR A 270 12.97 -27.23 -0.32
C TYR A 270 12.62 -26.56 1.01
N TYR A 271 11.84 -25.50 0.94
CA TYR A 271 11.40 -24.75 2.11
C TYR A 271 9.95 -25.07 2.52
N CYS A 272 8.99 -24.93 1.58
CA CYS A 272 7.60 -25.27 1.82
C CYS A 272 6.79 -25.38 0.54
N HIS A 273 5.61 -26.01 0.64
CA HIS A 273 4.59 -26.00 -0.41
C HIS A 273 3.52 -24.96 -0.09
N LEU A 274 3.22 -24.08 -1.04
CA LEU A 274 2.20 -23.05 -0.91
C LEU A 274 0.92 -23.41 -1.67
N ASN A 275 -0.22 -23.15 -1.02
CA ASN A 275 -1.55 -23.15 -1.63
C ASN A 275 -2.21 -21.80 -1.30
N LEU A 276 -2.31 -20.91 -2.28
CA LEU A 276 -2.77 -19.55 -2.08
C LEU A 276 -4.29 -19.45 -2.17
N GLY A 277 -4.90 -18.66 -1.27
CA GLY A 277 -6.30 -18.29 -1.32
C GLY A 277 -6.61 -17.19 -2.34
N VAL A 278 -5.58 -16.59 -2.96
CA VAL A 278 -5.69 -15.50 -3.96
C VAL A 278 -5.16 -15.94 -5.31
N VAL A 279 -5.64 -15.31 -6.38
CA VAL A 279 -5.32 -15.67 -7.77
C VAL A 279 -4.34 -14.69 -8.41
N GLY A 280 -3.69 -15.12 -9.49
CA GLY A 280 -2.87 -14.29 -10.36
C GLY A 280 -1.37 -14.36 -10.09
N LYS A 281 -0.60 -14.29 -11.17
CA LYS A 281 0.86 -14.34 -11.16
C LYS A 281 1.50 -13.33 -10.20
N HIS A 282 0.99 -12.09 -10.16
CA HIS A 282 1.49 -11.05 -9.26
C HIS A 282 1.33 -11.44 -7.78
N ASN A 283 0.25 -12.16 -7.41
CA ASN A 283 0.06 -12.63 -6.05
C ASN A 283 0.98 -13.80 -5.69
N ALA A 284 1.33 -14.66 -6.67
CA ALA A 284 2.35 -15.67 -6.47
C ALA A 284 3.73 -15.05 -6.18
N ILE A 285 4.10 -14.00 -6.91
CA ILE A 285 5.34 -13.25 -6.68
C ILE A 285 5.31 -12.54 -5.31
N ASN A 286 4.19 -11.91 -4.94
CA ASN A 286 4.03 -11.29 -3.62
C ASN A 286 4.14 -12.33 -2.47
N ALA A 287 3.54 -13.52 -2.66
CA ALA A 287 3.61 -14.60 -1.68
C ALA A 287 5.03 -15.19 -1.59
N LEU A 288 5.75 -15.28 -2.70
CA LEU A 288 7.14 -15.71 -2.71
C LEU A 288 8.04 -14.70 -1.97
N ALA A 289 7.85 -13.40 -2.18
CA ALA A 289 8.53 -12.36 -1.40
C ALA A 289 8.23 -12.45 0.10
N ALA A 290 6.96 -12.75 0.47
CA ALA A 290 6.58 -12.95 1.86
C ALA A 290 7.19 -14.23 2.45
N ALA A 291 7.24 -15.32 1.68
CA ALA A 291 7.89 -16.58 2.09
C ALA A 291 9.41 -16.38 2.26
N GLY A 292 10.06 -15.69 1.32
CA GLY A 292 11.48 -15.33 1.41
C GLY A 292 11.79 -14.46 2.64
N THR A 293 10.92 -13.48 2.93
CA THR A 293 11.01 -12.67 4.15
C THR A 293 10.96 -13.56 5.40
N ALA A 294 10.02 -14.50 5.45
CA ALA A 294 9.86 -15.43 6.56
C ALA A 294 11.07 -16.37 6.71
N TRP A 295 11.58 -16.91 5.60
CA TRP A 295 12.79 -17.74 5.57
C TRP A 295 14.02 -17.01 6.11
N MET A 296 14.27 -15.78 5.65
CA MET A 296 15.38 -14.94 6.15
C MET A 296 15.28 -14.65 7.65
N LEU A 297 14.08 -14.68 8.21
CA LEU A 297 13.82 -14.49 9.65
C LEU A 297 13.82 -15.81 10.43
N GLY A 298 14.09 -16.95 9.79
CA GLY A 298 14.14 -18.26 10.40
C GLY A 298 12.77 -18.84 10.79
N VAL A 299 11.69 -18.38 10.15
CA VAL A 299 10.34 -18.96 10.36
C VAL A 299 10.29 -20.32 9.66
N PRO A 300 9.80 -21.38 10.33
CA PRO A 300 9.66 -22.70 9.68
C PRO A 300 8.70 -22.66 8.48
N GLY A 301 9.03 -23.43 7.42
CA GLY A 301 8.25 -23.46 6.18
C GLY A 301 6.78 -23.86 6.39
N GLU A 302 6.48 -24.80 7.30
CA GLU A 302 5.11 -25.18 7.63
C GLU A 302 4.27 -24.03 8.21
N ILE A 303 4.89 -23.16 9.01
CA ILE A 303 4.23 -21.98 9.59
C ILE A 303 3.99 -20.97 8.47
N THR A 304 4.97 -20.76 7.59
CA THR A 304 4.86 -19.89 6.41
C THR A 304 3.72 -20.33 5.50
N ALA A 305 3.65 -21.64 5.20
CA ALA A 305 2.59 -22.20 4.36
C ALA A 305 1.19 -21.99 4.99
N ARG A 306 1.01 -22.26 6.29
CA ARG A 306 -0.28 -22.03 6.96
C ARG A 306 -0.65 -20.54 7.00
N GLY A 307 0.32 -19.65 7.28
CA GLY A 307 0.09 -18.22 7.28
C GLY A 307 -0.41 -17.74 5.91
N LEU A 308 0.25 -18.13 4.82
CA LEU A 308 -0.14 -17.75 3.46
C LEU A 308 -1.46 -18.40 3.02
N ALA A 309 -1.73 -19.64 3.39
CA ALA A 309 -3.01 -20.30 3.11
C ALA A 309 -4.20 -19.59 3.77
N SER A 310 -4.00 -18.91 4.91
CA SER A 310 -5.03 -18.13 5.60
C SER A 310 -5.27 -16.74 4.98
N PHE A 311 -4.44 -16.31 4.04
CA PHE A 311 -4.59 -15.02 3.37
C PHE A 311 -5.57 -15.13 2.19
N HIS A 312 -6.69 -14.42 2.27
CA HIS A 312 -7.74 -14.38 1.23
C HIS A 312 -7.91 -13.01 0.58
N GLY A 313 -6.92 -12.12 0.74
CA GLY A 313 -6.88 -10.78 0.19
C GLY A 313 -6.84 -9.68 1.25
N ALA A 314 -6.48 -8.49 0.80
CA ALA A 314 -6.58 -7.25 1.55
C ALA A 314 -7.77 -6.44 1.00
N GLY A 315 -8.30 -5.52 1.79
CA GLY A 315 -9.40 -4.67 1.34
C GLY A 315 -9.04 -3.92 0.05
N ARG A 316 -9.95 -3.89 -0.87
CA ARG A 316 -9.80 -3.29 -2.19
C ARG A 316 -8.64 -3.89 -3.01
N ARG A 317 -8.35 -5.19 -2.87
CA ARG A 317 -7.36 -5.94 -3.67
C ARG A 317 -8.06 -7.18 -4.21
N LEU A 318 -8.73 -7.04 -5.34
CA LEU A 318 -9.64 -8.01 -5.94
C LEU A 318 -10.64 -8.55 -4.89
N GLU A 319 -11.23 -7.62 -4.13
CA GLU A 319 -12.11 -7.92 -3.00
C GLU A 319 -13.51 -8.27 -3.48
N PHE A 320 -13.98 -9.47 -3.19
CA PHE A 320 -15.39 -9.86 -3.44
C PHE A 320 -16.32 -9.07 -2.53
N LYS A 321 -17.29 -8.36 -3.11
CA LYS A 321 -18.25 -7.50 -2.41
C LYS A 321 -19.65 -8.12 -2.29
N GLY A 322 -20.00 -9.04 -3.18
CA GLY A 322 -21.32 -9.66 -3.24
C GLY A 322 -21.77 -9.96 -4.66
N GLN A 323 -23.05 -10.28 -4.80
CA GLN A 323 -23.66 -10.61 -6.10
C GLN A 323 -24.83 -9.69 -6.43
N PHE A 324 -24.93 -9.30 -7.69
CA PHE A 324 -26.05 -8.55 -8.24
C PHE A 324 -26.50 -9.19 -9.56
N ASN A 325 -27.78 -9.55 -9.66
CA ASN A 325 -28.39 -10.15 -10.87
C ASN A 325 -27.58 -11.35 -11.45
N GLY A 326 -26.95 -12.15 -10.57
CA GLY A 326 -26.14 -13.31 -10.98
C GLY A 326 -24.73 -12.94 -11.49
N ALA A 327 -24.33 -11.69 -11.41
CA ALA A 327 -22.97 -11.22 -11.60
C ALA A 327 -22.25 -11.10 -10.25
N ASP A 328 -20.96 -11.44 -10.20
CA ASP A 328 -20.12 -11.24 -9.04
C ASP A 328 -19.51 -9.83 -9.07
N ILE A 329 -19.60 -9.11 -7.94
CA ILE A 329 -19.09 -7.75 -7.81
C ILE A 329 -17.79 -7.78 -7.02
N TYR A 330 -16.74 -7.23 -7.62
CA TYR A 330 -15.43 -7.11 -7.01
C TYR A 330 -14.96 -5.66 -7.00
N ASP A 331 -14.12 -5.30 -6.01
CA ASP A 331 -13.45 -4.00 -5.95
C ASP A 331 -11.92 -4.18 -5.95
N ASP A 332 -11.24 -3.32 -6.71
CA ASP A 332 -9.78 -3.29 -6.76
C ASP A 332 -9.22 -1.87 -6.71
N TYR A 333 -8.12 -1.70 -6.03
CA TYR A 333 -7.47 -0.40 -5.84
C TYR A 333 -6.53 -0.02 -7.00
N ALA A 334 -6.38 -0.88 -8.01
CA ALA A 334 -5.50 -0.66 -9.14
C ALA A 334 -5.75 0.72 -9.79
N HIS A 335 -4.68 1.46 -9.98
CA HIS A 335 -4.73 2.83 -10.50
C HIS A 335 -3.54 3.18 -11.38
N HIS A 336 -2.63 2.23 -11.59
CA HIS A 336 -1.53 2.26 -12.55
C HIS A 336 -1.79 1.26 -13.67
N PRO A 337 -1.37 1.51 -14.94
CA PRO A 337 -1.60 0.58 -16.04
C PRO A 337 -1.09 -0.85 -15.77
N GLY A 338 0.10 -0.99 -15.14
CA GLY A 338 0.65 -2.28 -14.75
C GLY A 338 -0.23 -3.03 -13.73
N GLU A 339 -0.79 -2.32 -12.74
CA GLU A 339 -1.74 -2.90 -11.78
C GLU A 339 -3.04 -3.31 -12.48
N LEU A 340 -3.55 -2.47 -13.37
CA LEU A 340 -4.76 -2.75 -14.15
C LEU A 340 -4.58 -4.01 -15.01
N ALA A 341 -3.43 -4.14 -15.68
CA ALA A 341 -3.06 -5.32 -16.45
C ALA A 341 -3.07 -6.58 -15.58
N ALA A 342 -2.42 -6.52 -14.42
CA ALA A 342 -2.33 -7.64 -13.48
C ALA A 342 -3.72 -8.07 -12.96
N THR A 343 -4.60 -7.11 -12.65
CA THR A 343 -5.98 -7.37 -12.21
C THR A 343 -6.78 -8.05 -13.33
N ILE A 344 -6.73 -7.55 -14.57
CA ILE A 344 -7.43 -8.13 -15.73
C ILE A 344 -6.93 -9.55 -16.02
N GLU A 345 -5.61 -9.79 -15.99
CA GLU A 345 -5.02 -11.11 -16.20
C GLU A 345 -5.47 -12.10 -15.11
N ALA A 346 -5.45 -11.70 -13.84
CA ALA A 346 -5.92 -12.54 -12.75
C ALA A 346 -7.37 -12.94 -12.91
N VAL A 347 -8.25 -11.99 -13.26
CA VAL A 347 -9.68 -12.22 -13.45
C VAL A 347 -9.95 -13.15 -14.64
N ARG A 348 -9.15 -13.10 -15.69
CA ARG A 348 -9.30 -14.02 -16.84
C ARG A 348 -9.10 -15.49 -16.46
N THR A 349 -8.38 -15.78 -15.37
CA THR A 349 -8.24 -17.17 -14.86
C THR A 349 -9.44 -17.65 -14.04
N MET A 350 -10.39 -16.77 -13.71
CA MET A 350 -11.52 -17.06 -12.80
C MET A 350 -12.78 -17.62 -13.50
N ASN A 351 -12.71 -17.92 -14.81
CA ASN A 351 -13.79 -18.56 -15.59
C ASN A 351 -15.14 -17.81 -15.59
N TYR A 352 -15.14 -16.48 -15.66
CA TYR A 352 -16.33 -15.67 -15.91
C TYR A 352 -16.64 -15.59 -17.41
N ASN A 353 -17.92 -15.39 -17.73
CA ASN A 353 -18.36 -15.25 -19.10
C ASN A 353 -17.88 -13.94 -19.74
N ARG A 354 -17.85 -12.86 -18.93
CA ARG A 354 -17.54 -11.50 -19.39
C ARG A 354 -16.94 -10.67 -18.26
N ILE A 355 -15.92 -9.89 -18.58
CA ILE A 355 -15.30 -8.91 -17.67
C ILE A 355 -15.92 -7.54 -17.94
N VAL A 356 -16.68 -7.02 -16.99
CA VAL A 356 -17.25 -5.67 -17.00
C VAL A 356 -16.43 -4.79 -16.06
N LEU A 357 -15.64 -3.89 -16.62
CA LEU A 357 -14.73 -3.03 -15.89
C LEU A 357 -15.31 -1.63 -15.74
N ALA A 358 -15.62 -1.19 -14.52
CA ALA A 358 -15.87 0.21 -14.18
C ALA A 358 -14.61 0.82 -13.61
N PHE A 359 -13.93 1.67 -14.39
CA PHE A 359 -12.62 2.24 -14.04
C PHE A 359 -12.71 3.74 -13.75
N GLN A 360 -12.08 4.16 -12.65
CA GLN A 360 -11.89 5.58 -12.29
C GLN A 360 -10.39 5.89 -12.28
N PRO A 361 -9.88 6.63 -13.28
CA PRO A 361 -8.50 7.09 -13.25
C PRO A 361 -8.22 7.94 -12.00
N HIS A 362 -7.00 7.89 -11.50
CA HIS A 362 -6.60 8.60 -10.29
C HIS A 362 -5.49 9.59 -10.60
N THR A 363 -5.77 10.88 -10.39
CA THR A 363 -5.00 12.09 -10.70
C THR A 363 -4.88 12.41 -12.19
N TYR A 364 -4.92 13.70 -12.48
CA TYR A 364 -4.79 14.20 -13.87
C TYR A 364 -3.39 13.99 -14.41
N SER A 365 -2.37 14.23 -13.59
CA SER A 365 -0.96 14.11 -13.99
C SER A 365 -0.63 12.68 -14.42
N ARG A 366 -1.01 11.66 -13.62
CA ARG A 366 -0.77 10.24 -13.95
C ARG A 366 -1.56 9.84 -15.19
N THR A 367 -2.84 10.20 -15.27
CA THR A 367 -3.68 9.86 -16.43
C THR A 367 -3.10 10.44 -17.72
N HIS A 368 -2.58 11.66 -17.67
CA HIS A 368 -1.95 12.28 -18.82
C HIS A 368 -0.61 11.62 -19.20
N ALA A 369 0.26 11.39 -18.20
CA ALA A 369 1.59 10.81 -18.44
C ALA A 369 1.54 9.38 -18.98
N LEU A 370 0.57 8.56 -18.52
CA LEU A 370 0.43 7.15 -18.88
C LEU A 370 -0.78 6.88 -19.79
N PHE A 371 -1.22 7.87 -20.54
CA PHE A 371 -2.45 7.83 -21.34
C PHE A 371 -2.50 6.63 -22.29
N GLU A 372 -1.47 6.45 -23.11
CA GLU A 372 -1.40 5.36 -24.09
C GLU A 372 -1.37 3.97 -23.43
N ASP A 373 -0.75 3.87 -22.28
CA ASP A 373 -0.71 2.64 -21.49
C ASP A 373 -2.09 2.31 -20.93
N PHE A 374 -2.83 3.28 -20.40
CA PHE A 374 -4.21 3.09 -20.00
C PHE A 374 -5.09 2.68 -21.17
N VAL A 375 -4.99 3.33 -22.32
CA VAL A 375 -5.75 2.97 -23.53
C VAL A 375 -5.47 1.53 -23.95
N ARG A 376 -4.22 1.08 -23.87
CA ARG A 376 -3.83 -0.30 -24.20
C ARG A 376 -4.50 -1.31 -23.25
N GLU A 377 -4.44 -1.06 -21.95
CA GLU A 377 -4.99 -1.98 -20.96
C GLU A 377 -6.52 -1.97 -20.94
N LEU A 378 -7.16 -0.81 -21.11
CA LEU A 378 -8.60 -0.66 -21.15
C LEU A 378 -9.29 -1.32 -22.39
N LYS A 379 -8.52 -1.68 -23.41
CA LYS A 379 -9.01 -2.46 -24.56
C LYS A 379 -9.12 -3.96 -24.29
N LYS A 380 -8.61 -4.45 -23.16
CA LYS A 380 -8.59 -5.88 -22.85
C LYS A 380 -9.90 -6.42 -22.23
N PRO A 381 -10.62 -5.70 -21.34
CA PRO A 381 -11.93 -6.16 -20.83
C PRO A 381 -12.98 -6.23 -21.93
N ASP A 382 -14.06 -7.03 -21.69
CA ASP A 382 -15.14 -7.17 -22.65
C ASP A 382 -16.05 -5.95 -22.68
N VAL A 383 -16.19 -5.26 -21.55
CA VAL A 383 -16.99 -4.03 -21.38
C VAL A 383 -16.25 -3.07 -20.48
N VAL A 384 -16.20 -1.79 -20.87
CA VAL A 384 -15.54 -0.74 -20.10
C VAL A 384 -16.48 0.43 -19.85
N VAL A 385 -16.60 0.82 -18.59
CA VAL A 385 -17.28 2.02 -18.11
C VAL A 385 -16.27 2.91 -17.42
N LEU A 386 -16.12 4.15 -17.88
CA LEU A 386 -15.17 5.11 -17.35
C LEU A 386 -15.89 6.16 -16.50
N ALA A 387 -15.54 6.23 -15.22
CA ALA A 387 -15.92 7.36 -14.37
C ALA A 387 -14.96 8.52 -14.55
N GLU A 388 -15.41 9.77 -14.24
CA GLU A 388 -14.52 10.94 -14.30
C GLU A 388 -13.31 10.79 -13.35
N ILE A 389 -12.18 11.38 -13.76
CA ILE A 389 -10.90 11.30 -13.03
C ILE A 389 -11.06 11.77 -11.58
N TYR A 390 -10.63 10.94 -10.64
CA TYR A 390 -10.53 11.32 -9.24
C TYR A 390 -9.33 12.24 -9.03
N ALA A 391 -9.59 13.52 -8.83
CA ALA A 391 -8.57 14.57 -8.78
C ALA A 391 -7.61 14.44 -7.57
N ALA A 392 -8.04 13.80 -6.47
CA ALA A 392 -7.31 13.77 -5.21
C ALA A 392 -6.93 15.20 -4.73
N ARG A 393 -5.66 15.59 -4.86
CA ARG A 393 -5.14 16.90 -4.47
C ARG A 393 -4.83 17.82 -5.64
N GLU A 394 -5.00 17.31 -6.87
CA GLU A 394 -4.62 18.04 -8.07
C GLU A 394 -5.73 18.97 -8.57
N ARG A 395 -5.30 19.98 -9.31
CA ARG A 395 -6.16 20.75 -10.19
C ARG A 395 -5.87 20.31 -11.62
N ASN A 396 -6.88 20.25 -12.46
CA ASN A 396 -6.71 19.91 -13.86
C ASN A 396 -5.99 21.04 -14.61
N THR A 397 -4.67 20.95 -14.68
CA THR A 397 -3.81 21.91 -15.40
C THR A 397 -3.43 21.42 -16.79
N VAL A 398 -3.67 20.15 -17.09
CA VAL A 398 -3.31 19.49 -18.36
C VAL A 398 -4.52 19.36 -19.30
N GLY A 399 -5.73 19.66 -18.82
CA GLY A 399 -6.95 19.67 -19.63
C GLY A 399 -7.45 18.30 -20.06
N ILE A 400 -7.14 17.22 -19.27
CA ILE A 400 -7.55 15.84 -19.56
C ILE A 400 -8.79 15.45 -18.76
N SER A 401 -9.63 14.60 -19.35
CA SER A 401 -10.75 13.94 -18.68
C SER A 401 -10.82 12.45 -19.03
N SER A 402 -11.67 11.69 -18.35
CA SER A 402 -11.92 10.29 -18.71
C SER A 402 -12.67 10.16 -20.06
N ALA A 403 -13.32 11.20 -20.55
CA ALA A 403 -13.91 11.21 -21.88
C ALA A 403 -12.84 11.03 -22.97
N ASP A 404 -11.64 11.62 -22.78
CA ASP A 404 -10.54 11.47 -23.74
C ASP A 404 -10.06 10.01 -23.83
N LEU A 405 -10.06 9.28 -22.71
CA LEU A 405 -9.79 7.83 -22.71
C LEU A 405 -10.91 7.06 -23.42
N ALA A 406 -12.18 7.43 -23.18
CA ALA A 406 -13.32 6.78 -23.81
C ALA A 406 -13.30 6.89 -25.33
N GLU A 407 -12.85 8.03 -25.89
CA GLU A 407 -12.70 8.22 -27.32
C GLU A 407 -11.69 7.25 -27.95
N GLN A 408 -10.68 6.80 -27.19
CA GLN A 408 -9.62 5.91 -27.66
C GLN A 408 -9.90 4.42 -27.37
N VAL A 409 -10.95 4.11 -26.56
CA VAL A 409 -11.33 2.75 -26.20
C VAL A 409 -12.68 2.41 -26.85
N PRO A 410 -12.71 1.71 -28.00
CA PRO A 410 -13.92 1.43 -28.73
C PRO A 410 -14.96 0.67 -27.90
N GLY A 411 -16.19 1.18 -27.88
CA GLY A 411 -17.32 0.56 -27.16
C GLY A 411 -17.35 0.86 -25.66
N SER A 412 -16.41 1.64 -25.15
CA SER A 412 -16.48 2.12 -23.76
C SER A 412 -17.58 3.17 -23.57
N VAL A 413 -18.04 3.32 -22.34
CA VAL A 413 -19.04 4.30 -21.94
C VAL A 413 -18.42 5.24 -20.90
N PHE A 414 -18.53 6.53 -21.13
CA PHE A 414 -18.16 7.55 -20.14
C PHE A 414 -19.37 7.94 -19.30
N CYS A 415 -19.19 7.99 -17.98
CA CYS A 415 -20.16 8.46 -17.01
C CYS A 415 -19.53 9.57 -16.17
N GLU A 416 -20.13 10.72 -16.11
CA GLU A 416 -19.62 11.88 -15.38
C GLU A 416 -19.64 11.67 -13.86
N THR A 417 -20.64 10.93 -13.37
CA THR A 417 -20.89 10.72 -11.95
C THR A 417 -20.96 9.25 -11.56
N LEU A 418 -20.64 8.92 -10.29
CA LEU A 418 -20.75 7.56 -9.77
C LEU A 418 -22.19 7.00 -9.78
N PRO A 419 -23.25 7.80 -9.50
CA PRO A 419 -24.62 7.35 -9.72
C PRO A 419 -24.91 6.89 -11.15
N GLU A 420 -24.40 7.58 -12.18
CA GLU A 420 -24.53 7.17 -13.58
C GLU A 420 -23.81 5.84 -13.85
N VAL A 421 -22.60 5.64 -13.29
CA VAL A 421 -21.90 4.35 -13.34
C VAL A 421 -22.77 3.25 -12.73
N THR A 422 -23.33 3.49 -11.54
CA THR A 422 -24.20 2.51 -10.86
C THR A 422 -25.43 2.15 -11.69
N GLU A 423 -26.12 3.14 -12.24
CA GLU A 423 -27.31 2.91 -13.07
C GLU A 423 -26.96 2.17 -14.38
N TRP A 424 -25.82 2.53 -14.98
CA TRP A 424 -25.36 1.80 -16.17
C TRP A 424 -25.08 0.33 -15.83
N LEU A 425 -24.31 0.05 -14.79
CA LEU A 425 -24.02 -1.32 -14.34
C LEU A 425 -25.31 -2.09 -13.98
N ARG A 426 -26.28 -1.43 -13.32
CA ARG A 426 -27.57 -2.03 -12.96
C ARG A 426 -28.34 -2.51 -14.19
N GLY A 427 -28.29 -1.75 -15.27
CA GLY A 427 -28.99 -2.08 -16.52
C GLY A 427 -28.26 -3.10 -17.40
N HIS A 428 -26.96 -3.35 -17.18
CA HIS A 428 -26.14 -4.12 -18.13
C HIS A 428 -25.45 -5.34 -17.53
N ALA A 429 -25.36 -5.47 -16.19
CA ALA A 429 -24.81 -6.66 -15.54
C ALA A 429 -25.69 -7.89 -15.81
N GLN A 430 -25.04 -8.99 -16.20
CA GLN A 430 -25.72 -10.25 -16.59
C GLN A 430 -25.20 -11.41 -15.72
N PRO A 431 -25.99 -12.48 -15.59
CA PRO A 431 -25.54 -13.68 -14.90
C PRO A 431 -24.27 -14.25 -15.52
N GLY A 432 -23.30 -14.55 -14.65
CA GLY A 432 -21.99 -15.08 -15.05
C GLY A 432 -20.95 -14.00 -15.42
N ASP A 433 -21.29 -12.71 -15.31
CA ASP A 433 -20.31 -11.63 -15.40
C ASP A 433 -19.48 -11.52 -14.11
N ILE A 434 -18.25 -11.02 -14.27
CA ILE A 434 -17.57 -10.33 -13.18
C ILE A 434 -17.62 -8.84 -13.43
N VAL A 435 -18.15 -8.08 -12.46
CA VAL A 435 -18.17 -6.62 -12.45
C VAL A 435 -17.06 -6.14 -11.53
N LEU A 436 -16.12 -5.41 -12.08
CA LEU A 436 -14.96 -4.85 -11.36
C LEU A 436 -15.15 -3.35 -11.20
N THR A 437 -15.15 -2.85 -9.96
CA THR A 437 -14.94 -1.42 -9.66
C THR A 437 -13.46 -1.20 -9.39
N VAL A 438 -12.76 -0.45 -10.25
CA VAL A 438 -11.30 -0.35 -10.21
C VAL A 438 -10.86 1.11 -10.13
N GLY A 439 -9.99 1.42 -9.18
CA GLY A 439 -9.41 2.76 -9.00
C GLY A 439 -9.09 3.12 -7.54
N ALA A 440 -8.12 3.99 -7.32
CA ALA A 440 -7.72 4.45 -5.98
C ALA A 440 -8.66 5.50 -5.37
N GLY A 441 -9.61 6.02 -6.17
CA GLY A 441 -10.64 6.96 -5.74
C GLY A 441 -11.82 6.30 -5.03
N ASP A 442 -13.01 6.81 -5.30
CA ASP A 442 -14.25 6.39 -4.65
C ASP A 442 -15.19 5.53 -5.51
N ILE A 443 -14.69 5.01 -6.65
CA ILE A 443 -15.44 4.13 -7.57
C ILE A 443 -16.06 2.90 -6.89
N TYR A 444 -15.45 2.38 -5.83
CA TYR A 444 -15.98 1.26 -5.05
C TYR A 444 -17.40 1.51 -4.57
N ARG A 445 -17.80 2.78 -4.37
CA ARG A 445 -19.17 3.14 -3.97
C ARG A 445 -20.20 2.80 -5.02
N ALA A 446 -19.82 2.80 -6.30
CA ALA A 446 -20.72 2.40 -7.37
C ALA A 446 -21.04 0.90 -7.28
N GLY A 447 -20.04 0.05 -6.99
CA GLY A 447 -20.24 -1.38 -6.73
C GLY A 447 -21.06 -1.64 -5.46
N GLU A 448 -20.78 -0.94 -4.37
CA GLU A 448 -21.54 -1.07 -3.12
C GLU A 448 -22.99 -0.60 -3.27
N ALA A 449 -23.26 0.37 -4.14
CA ALA A 449 -24.62 0.84 -4.43
C ALA A 449 -25.45 -0.14 -5.25
N LEU A 450 -24.80 -1.04 -6.03
CA LEU A 450 -25.50 -2.14 -6.71
C LEU A 450 -26.04 -3.17 -5.73
N LEU A 451 -25.37 -3.36 -4.59
CA LEU A 451 -25.68 -4.39 -3.59
C LEU A 451 -26.75 -3.95 -2.59
N LYS A 452 -27.18 -2.68 -2.64
CA LYS A 452 -28.25 -2.09 -1.80
C LYS A 452 -29.58 -2.10 -2.52
#